data_da23946bb18512e60835dfdfad84a59b
#
_entry.id   da23946bb18512e60835dfdfad84a59b
#
_cell.length_a   1.000
_cell.length_b   1.000
_cell.length_c   1.000
_cell.angle_alpha   90.00
_cell.angle_beta   90.00
_cell.angle_gamma   90.00
#
_symmetry.space_group_name_H-M   'P 1'
#
loop_
_entity.id
_entity.type
_entity.pdbx_description
1 polymer ?
#
loop_
_entity_poly.entity_id
_entity_poly.type
_entity_poly.pdbx_seq_one_letter_code
_entity_poly.pdbx_strand_id
1 'polypeptide(L)'
;MLKKVGMVIEKKDGSKYDINGILESVNTSGDLKAAGRKCEFSVVRSKFNIEPGDLAKLYDSDEEVFRGKVLAVNKTSDKTMKHTALDEGWRLTKSKYSYNFKDKTAAEIAQIVLKENGFAYGEFAKSKVKMSKVFVNKSIYDIIMTAYTEEAKASGKKYMIVVTRQKVSVIEKGVTVLKVSFEEDKNLTSAEYSMSAENIANRVLITDGNGNKVDIKDKKELQEVYGIIQEVVEQKENGASTEDINAKLKDVDKKCSIKGLVMDGTCVTGNAVMVKDTGSGLVGKFYIDSDTHDYSNGLHEVNLTLNFENIMDEKAEDGKEETADGASGGGVLNGKRVKALFTAYYPANNSMEGGFQAANGEKLNPSKNTCAAPKSIPFNTNIQIVGTGTGRDGQTYRVNDRGGRINIVNGVYHFDILMSSRSECNAWGKKYGEAIIGDGTGYSSGGGNSRAVTLAKSQLGKPYKWGATGPSSFDCSGLIYWVARQMGKSIPRTSKEQSNYGQSVSKNALQPGDCVFFANKNGVHHVGMYVGNGEFIHAPKSNDVVRISKLSSRGDYHNARRFL
;
A
#
# COMPACT_ATOMS: atom_id res chain seq x y z
N MET A 1 -10.69 27.49 -29.13
CA MET A 1 -11.65 27.86 -28.06
C MET A 1 -11.10 27.38 -26.74
N LEU A 2 -11.00 28.26 -25.73
CA LEU A 2 -10.65 27.86 -24.38
C LEU A 2 -11.77 26.97 -23.84
N LYS A 3 -11.42 25.79 -23.35
CA LYS A 3 -12.40 24.87 -22.77
C LYS A 3 -12.89 25.38 -21.43
N LYS A 4 -14.19 25.27 -21.20
CA LYS A 4 -14.78 25.64 -19.91
C LYS A 4 -14.85 24.37 -19.04
N VAL A 5 -13.87 24.22 -18.17
CA VAL A 5 -13.92 23.21 -17.11
C VAL A 5 -14.85 23.70 -16.01
N GLY A 6 -15.78 22.86 -15.59
CA GLY A 6 -16.74 23.17 -14.56
C GLY A 6 -16.74 22.14 -13.44
N MET A 7 -16.82 22.58 -12.20
CA MET A 7 -16.93 21.70 -11.05
C MET A 7 -18.15 22.02 -10.19
N VAL A 8 -18.94 20.98 -9.92
CA VAL A 8 -20.14 21.05 -9.09
C VAL A 8 -19.96 20.17 -7.86
N ILE A 9 -20.20 20.71 -6.69
CA ILE A 9 -20.30 19.97 -5.44
C ILE A 9 -21.77 19.79 -5.06
N GLU A 10 -22.18 18.53 -4.93
CA GLU A 10 -23.49 18.16 -4.42
C GLU A 10 -23.36 17.76 -2.95
N LYS A 11 -24.05 18.48 -2.08
CA LYS A 11 -24.04 18.25 -0.64
C LYS A 11 -24.89 17.03 -0.28
N LYS A 12 -24.74 16.55 0.97
CA LYS A 12 -25.50 15.39 1.49
C LYS A 12 -27.02 15.62 1.52
N ASP A 13 -27.46 16.88 1.57
CA ASP A 13 -28.87 17.28 1.53
C ASP A 13 -29.42 17.40 0.07
N GLY A 14 -28.57 17.11 -0.94
CA GLY A 14 -28.92 17.19 -2.35
C GLY A 14 -28.73 18.59 -2.97
N SER A 15 -28.37 19.61 -2.20
CA SER A 15 -28.08 20.93 -2.75
C SER A 15 -26.80 20.91 -3.62
N LYS A 16 -26.83 21.66 -4.74
CA LYS A 16 -25.75 21.67 -5.75
C LYS A 16 -25.14 23.07 -5.83
N TYR A 17 -23.83 23.11 -5.85
CA TYR A 17 -23.07 24.36 -5.89
C TYR A 17 -22.02 24.29 -7.00
N ASP A 18 -22.09 25.25 -7.92
CA ASP A 18 -21.01 25.52 -8.87
C ASP A 18 -19.88 26.22 -8.08
N ILE A 19 -18.67 25.64 -8.15
CA ILE A 19 -17.51 26.16 -7.44
C ILE A 19 -16.44 26.74 -8.36
N ASN A 20 -16.75 26.97 -9.63
CA ASN A 20 -15.79 27.44 -10.63
C ASN A 20 -15.16 28.79 -10.22
N GLY A 21 -15.88 29.65 -9.53
CA GLY A 21 -15.37 30.95 -9.06
C GLY A 21 -14.31 30.87 -7.96
N ILE A 22 -14.13 29.71 -7.33
CA ILE A 22 -13.14 29.47 -6.26
C ILE A 22 -12.20 28.29 -6.58
N LEU A 23 -12.38 27.63 -7.73
CA LEU A 23 -11.55 26.51 -8.18
C LEU A 23 -10.22 27.04 -8.71
N GLU A 24 -9.09 26.58 -8.13
CA GLU A 24 -7.75 26.96 -8.56
C GLU A 24 -7.12 25.94 -9.49
N SER A 25 -7.26 24.67 -9.14
CA SER A 25 -6.69 23.57 -9.92
C SER A 25 -7.54 22.33 -9.78
N VAL A 26 -7.58 21.53 -10.81
CA VAL A 26 -8.21 20.21 -10.79
C VAL A 26 -7.46 19.25 -11.70
N ASN A 27 -7.25 18.05 -11.22
CA ASN A 27 -6.77 16.94 -12.03
C ASN A 27 -7.57 15.68 -11.76
N THR A 28 -7.61 14.79 -12.74
CA THR A 28 -8.13 13.43 -12.58
C THR A 28 -7.08 12.43 -13.00
N SER A 29 -7.07 11.27 -12.37
CA SER A 29 -6.14 10.20 -12.73
C SER A 29 -6.79 8.83 -12.64
N GLY A 30 -6.30 7.93 -13.48
CA GLY A 30 -6.64 6.51 -13.49
C GLY A 30 -5.38 5.67 -13.66
N ASP A 31 -5.46 4.42 -13.20
CA ASP A 31 -4.38 3.44 -13.31
C ASP A 31 -4.96 2.05 -13.51
N LEU A 32 -4.29 1.22 -14.31
CA LEU A 32 -4.71 -0.14 -14.63
C LEU A 32 -4.92 -1.02 -13.40
N LYS A 33 -4.12 -0.81 -12.36
CA LYS A 33 -4.17 -1.58 -11.10
C LYS A 33 -5.05 -0.93 -10.03
N ALA A 34 -5.65 0.22 -10.32
CA ALA A 34 -6.57 0.90 -9.41
C ALA A 34 -8.01 0.50 -9.69
N ALA A 35 -8.78 0.25 -8.63
CA ALA A 35 -10.19 -0.10 -8.76
C ALA A 35 -11.07 1.08 -9.22
N GLY A 36 -10.57 2.31 -9.17
CA GLY A 36 -11.34 3.50 -9.52
C GLY A 36 -10.45 4.71 -9.80
N ARG A 37 -11.09 5.75 -10.33
CA ARG A 37 -10.42 7.01 -10.66
C ARG A 37 -10.41 7.97 -9.48
N LYS A 38 -9.39 8.82 -9.45
CA LYS A 38 -9.19 9.87 -8.46
C LYS A 38 -9.37 11.24 -9.11
N CYS A 39 -9.93 12.20 -8.36
CA CYS A 39 -9.94 13.61 -8.68
C CYS A 39 -9.35 14.39 -7.50
N GLU A 40 -8.31 15.15 -7.76
CA GLU A 40 -7.71 16.08 -6.80
C GLU A 40 -7.96 17.50 -7.26
N PHE A 41 -8.47 18.34 -6.36
CA PHE A 41 -8.76 19.73 -6.69
C PHE A 41 -8.45 20.65 -5.53
N SER A 42 -8.07 21.87 -5.84
CA SER A 42 -7.85 22.93 -4.85
C SER A 42 -8.83 24.09 -5.06
N VAL A 43 -9.28 24.63 -3.96
CA VAL A 43 -10.16 25.81 -3.94
C VAL A 43 -9.59 26.90 -3.07
N VAL A 44 -9.84 28.14 -3.45
CA VAL A 44 -9.55 29.29 -2.58
C VAL A 44 -10.40 29.19 -1.32
N ARG A 45 -9.80 29.45 -0.16
CA ARG A 45 -10.51 29.43 1.12
C ARG A 45 -11.66 30.45 1.09
N SER A 46 -12.86 29.97 1.28
CA SER A 46 -14.09 30.75 1.28
C SER A 46 -14.98 30.32 2.46
N LYS A 47 -16.15 30.96 2.58
CA LYS A 47 -17.18 30.53 3.53
C LYS A 47 -17.86 29.22 3.12
N PHE A 48 -17.72 28.80 1.85
CA PHE A 48 -18.24 27.54 1.36
C PHE A 48 -17.34 26.40 1.85
N ASN A 49 -17.91 25.44 2.57
CA ASN A 49 -17.18 24.32 3.13
C ASN A 49 -17.49 23.05 2.37
N ILE A 50 -16.45 22.36 1.87
CA ILE A 50 -16.54 21.06 1.22
C ILE A 50 -16.11 20.02 2.25
N GLU A 51 -16.91 18.97 2.46
CA GLU A 51 -16.70 17.98 3.52
C GLU A 51 -16.61 16.55 2.97
N PRO A 52 -15.96 15.64 3.68
CA PRO A 52 -15.99 14.23 3.32
C PRO A 52 -17.43 13.71 3.23
N GLY A 53 -17.73 13.02 2.12
CA GLY A 53 -19.05 12.53 1.77
C GLY A 53 -19.83 13.40 0.79
N ASP A 54 -19.42 14.65 0.54
CA ASP A 54 -19.97 15.45 -0.56
C ASP A 54 -19.62 14.81 -1.91
N LEU A 55 -20.46 15.01 -2.93
CA LEU A 55 -20.25 14.44 -4.25
C LEU A 55 -19.65 15.51 -5.17
N ALA A 56 -18.43 15.25 -5.65
CA ALA A 56 -17.75 16.10 -6.63
C ALA A 56 -18.05 15.60 -8.06
N LYS A 57 -18.42 16.51 -8.94
CA LYS A 57 -18.65 16.27 -10.35
C LYS A 57 -17.81 17.24 -11.17
N LEU A 58 -16.98 16.71 -12.06
CA LEU A 58 -16.17 17.49 -12.97
C LEU A 58 -16.73 17.37 -14.38
N TYR A 59 -16.84 18.50 -15.03
CA TYR A 59 -17.31 18.62 -16.41
C TYR A 59 -16.22 19.22 -17.28
N ASP A 60 -15.98 18.63 -18.44
CA ASP A 60 -15.19 19.19 -19.51
C ASP A 60 -16.18 19.66 -20.60
N SER A 61 -16.40 20.95 -20.67
CA SER A 61 -17.52 21.56 -21.39
C SER A 61 -18.86 21.04 -20.82
N ASP A 62 -19.67 20.34 -21.59
CA ASP A 62 -20.95 19.80 -21.14
C ASP A 62 -20.88 18.30 -20.77
N GLU A 63 -19.71 17.69 -20.90
CA GLU A 63 -19.50 16.27 -20.60
C GLU A 63 -19.03 16.06 -19.17
N GLU A 64 -19.72 15.21 -18.42
CA GLU A 64 -19.28 14.78 -17.09
C GLU A 64 -18.12 13.77 -17.23
N VAL A 65 -16.89 14.23 -16.92
CA VAL A 65 -15.66 13.44 -17.02
C VAL A 65 -15.26 12.75 -15.73
N PHE A 66 -15.79 13.22 -14.59
CA PHE A 66 -15.57 12.58 -13.29
C PHE A 66 -16.76 12.79 -12.36
N ARG A 67 -17.04 11.75 -11.56
CA ARG A 67 -18.01 11.81 -10.46
C ARG A 67 -17.50 10.92 -9.32
N GLY A 68 -17.32 11.49 -8.13
CA GLY A 68 -16.84 10.75 -6.97
C GLY A 68 -17.12 11.45 -5.66
N LYS A 69 -17.03 10.70 -4.56
CA LYS A 69 -17.19 11.25 -3.22
C LYS A 69 -15.88 11.87 -2.73
N VAL A 70 -15.97 13.06 -2.15
CA VAL A 70 -14.87 13.66 -1.41
C VAL A 70 -14.57 12.77 -0.21
N LEU A 71 -13.35 12.26 -0.13
CA LEU A 71 -12.90 11.40 0.97
C LEU A 71 -11.88 12.09 1.86
N ALA A 72 -11.13 13.05 1.33
CA ALA A 72 -10.14 13.79 2.10
C ALA A 72 -10.23 15.28 1.83
N VAL A 73 -10.05 16.05 2.90
CA VAL A 73 -9.96 17.51 2.88
C VAL A 73 -8.73 17.92 3.68
N ASN A 74 -7.80 18.60 3.03
CA ASN A 74 -6.58 19.10 3.65
C ASN A 74 -6.67 20.63 3.77
N LYS A 75 -6.77 21.13 5.00
CA LYS A 75 -6.81 22.56 5.33
C LYS A 75 -5.44 22.95 5.88
N THR A 76 -4.71 23.75 5.13
CA THR A 76 -3.40 24.29 5.54
C THR A 76 -3.55 25.75 6.00
N SER A 77 -2.48 26.35 6.49
CA SER A 77 -2.44 27.80 6.77
C SER A 77 -2.53 28.67 5.51
N ASP A 78 -2.28 28.06 4.35
CA ASP A 78 -2.34 28.71 3.05
C ASP A 78 -3.77 29.18 2.70
N LYS A 79 -3.88 30.04 1.69
CA LYS A 79 -5.17 30.54 1.21
C LYS A 79 -6.00 29.47 0.48
N THR A 80 -5.45 28.29 0.24
CA THR A 80 -6.07 27.21 -0.51
C THR A 80 -6.40 26.00 0.34
N MET A 81 -7.39 25.24 -0.07
CA MET A 81 -7.79 23.96 0.52
C MET A 81 -7.76 22.89 -0.55
N LYS A 82 -7.06 21.78 -0.28
CA LYS A 82 -6.97 20.63 -1.20
C LYS A 82 -7.97 19.56 -0.83
N HIS A 83 -8.61 19.00 -1.85
CA HIS A 83 -9.63 17.98 -1.73
C HIS A 83 -9.26 16.79 -2.60
N THR A 84 -9.59 15.60 -2.13
CA THR A 84 -9.47 14.35 -2.90
C THR A 84 -10.82 13.67 -2.95
N ALA A 85 -11.32 13.44 -4.16
CA ALA A 85 -12.50 12.65 -4.42
C ALA A 85 -12.14 11.36 -5.16
N LEU A 86 -12.83 10.26 -4.83
CA LEU A 86 -12.72 8.99 -5.52
C LEU A 86 -14.09 8.56 -6.06
N ASP A 87 -14.10 7.95 -7.24
CA ASP A 87 -15.32 7.36 -7.80
C ASP A 87 -15.74 6.10 -7.03
N GLU A 88 -16.82 5.43 -7.40
CA GLU A 88 -17.33 4.24 -6.69
C GLU A 88 -16.36 3.05 -6.68
N GLY A 89 -15.37 3.01 -7.56
CA GLY A 89 -14.38 1.94 -7.62
C GLY A 89 -13.60 1.75 -6.32
N TRP A 90 -13.37 2.83 -5.55
CA TRP A 90 -12.67 2.73 -4.27
C TRP A 90 -13.34 1.77 -3.27
N ARG A 91 -14.67 1.65 -3.32
CA ARG A 91 -15.42 0.74 -2.43
C ARG A 91 -15.18 -0.73 -2.75
N LEU A 92 -14.84 -1.05 -4.00
CA LEU A 92 -14.62 -2.42 -4.45
C LEU A 92 -13.49 -3.12 -3.69
N THR A 93 -12.52 -2.34 -3.18
CA THR A 93 -11.35 -2.85 -2.44
C THR A 93 -11.49 -2.80 -0.92
N LYS A 94 -12.52 -2.13 -0.37
CA LYS A 94 -12.57 -1.80 1.07
C LYS A 94 -13.14 -2.90 1.95
N SER A 95 -14.06 -3.70 1.43
CA SER A 95 -14.70 -4.77 2.20
C SER A 95 -14.34 -6.12 1.64
N LYS A 96 -14.26 -7.11 2.54
CA LYS A 96 -13.93 -8.49 2.20
C LYS A 96 -15.17 -9.36 2.25
N TYR A 97 -15.27 -10.29 1.29
CA TYR A 97 -16.43 -11.15 1.11
C TYR A 97 -15.99 -12.60 0.85
N SER A 98 -16.90 -13.53 1.09
CA SER A 98 -16.71 -14.94 0.76
C SER A 98 -17.85 -15.43 -0.12
N TYR A 99 -17.52 -16.09 -1.23
CA TYR A 99 -18.47 -16.59 -2.21
C TYR A 99 -18.10 -18.01 -2.65
N ASN A 100 -19.11 -18.80 -2.97
CA ASN A 100 -18.94 -20.12 -3.60
C ASN A 100 -19.75 -20.14 -4.90
N PHE A 101 -19.07 -20.02 -6.02
CA PHE A 101 -19.67 -20.06 -7.33
C PHE A 101 -19.58 -21.46 -7.92
N LYS A 102 -20.66 -21.88 -8.57
CA LYS A 102 -20.72 -23.13 -9.35
C LYS A 102 -21.17 -22.82 -10.76
N ASP A 103 -20.39 -23.24 -11.74
CA ASP A 103 -20.71 -23.15 -13.18
C ASP A 103 -21.10 -21.72 -13.62
N LYS A 104 -20.32 -20.71 -13.19
CA LYS A 104 -20.56 -19.29 -13.48
C LYS A 104 -19.48 -18.70 -14.37
N THR A 105 -19.89 -17.86 -15.32
CA THR A 105 -18.97 -17.06 -16.12
C THR A 105 -18.48 -15.83 -15.33
N ALA A 106 -17.39 -15.20 -15.77
CA ALA A 106 -16.85 -14.00 -15.16
C ALA A 106 -17.87 -12.85 -15.11
N ALA A 107 -18.66 -12.66 -16.17
CA ALA A 107 -19.70 -11.64 -16.22
C ALA A 107 -20.84 -11.92 -15.22
N GLU A 108 -21.27 -13.18 -15.07
CA GLU A 108 -22.28 -13.56 -14.07
C GLU A 108 -21.76 -13.34 -12.65
N ILE A 109 -20.50 -13.70 -12.38
CA ILE A 109 -19.84 -13.47 -11.08
C ILE A 109 -19.82 -11.97 -10.77
N ALA A 110 -19.36 -11.13 -11.72
CA ALA A 110 -19.32 -9.68 -11.54
C ALA A 110 -20.73 -9.11 -11.24
N GLN A 111 -21.74 -9.55 -11.98
CA GLN A 111 -23.12 -9.11 -11.78
C GLN A 111 -23.65 -9.49 -10.39
N ILE A 112 -23.42 -10.72 -9.95
CA ILE A 112 -23.89 -11.21 -8.64
C ILE A 112 -23.25 -10.40 -7.52
N VAL A 113 -21.90 -10.30 -7.49
CA VAL A 113 -21.22 -9.64 -6.38
C VAL A 113 -21.53 -8.14 -6.31
N LEU A 114 -21.66 -7.47 -7.45
CA LEU A 114 -22.01 -6.05 -7.47
C LEU A 114 -23.44 -5.81 -7.02
N LYS A 115 -24.39 -6.61 -7.52
CA LYS A 115 -25.82 -6.50 -7.16
C LYS A 115 -26.05 -6.75 -5.67
N GLU A 116 -25.50 -7.83 -5.13
CA GLU A 116 -25.69 -8.20 -3.72
C GLU A 116 -25.07 -7.19 -2.74
N ASN A 117 -24.05 -6.44 -3.19
CA ASN A 117 -23.37 -5.46 -2.36
C ASN A 117 -23.76 -4.01 -2.66
N GLY A 118 -24.90 -3.82 -3.36
CA GLY A 118 -25.51 -2.51 -3.56
C GLY A 118 -24.72 -1.57 -4.49
N PHE A 119 -23.98 -2.13 -5.45
CA PHE A 119 -23.35 -1.33 -6.50
C PHE A 119 -24.27 -1.20 -7.70
N ALA A 120 -24.35 0.01 -8.24
CA ALA A 120 -24.87 0.20 -9.59
C ALA A 120 -23.84 -0.35 -10.58
N TYR A 121 -24.30 -1.09 -11.58
CA TYR A 121 -23.44 -1.65 -12.61
C TYR A 121 -23.93 -1.34 -14.01
N GLY A 122 -23.02 -1.34 -14.96
CA GLY A 122 -23.26 -1.16 -16.37
C GLY A 122 -23.06 -2.48 -17.14
N GLU A 123 -22.32 -2.41 -18.24
CA GLU A 123 -22.04 -3.56 -19.10
C GLU A 123 -20.82 -4.36 -18.62
N PHE A 124 -20.85 -5.65 -18.92
CA PHE A 124 -19.73 -6.55 -18.66
C PHE A 124 -19.22 -7.12 -19.98
N ALA A 125 -17.89 -7.11 -20.15
CA ALA A 125 -17.24 -7.79 -21.26
C ALA A 125 -17.71 -9.25 -21.32
N LYS A 126 -18.00 -9.72 -22.53
CA LYS A 126 -18.49 -11.09 -22.76
C LYS A 126 -17.47 -12.10 -22.25
N SER A 127 -17.96 -13.07 -21.48
CA SER A 127 -17.18 -14.19 -20.95
C SER A 127 -17.89 -15.51 -21.25
N LYS A 128 -17.11 -16.53 -21.59
CA LYS A 128 -17.60 -17.87 -21.97
C LYS A 128 -17.12 -18.96 -21.04
N VAL A 129 -15.99 -18.73 -20.38
CA VAL A 129 -15.42 -19.71 -19.46
C VAL A 129 -16.29 -19.81 -18.21
N LYS A 130 -16.81 -21.00 -17.98
CA LYS A 130 -17.56 -21.32 -16.77
C LYS A 130 -16.61 -21.86 -15.72
N MET A 131 -16.71 -21.37 -14.51
CA MET A 131 -15.86 -21.75 -13.40
C MET A 131 -16.68 -22.10 -12.15
N SER A 132 -16.16 -23.05 -11.39
CA SER A 132 -16.61 -23.37 -10.04
C SER A 132 -15.52 -23.01 -9.08
N LYS A 133 -15.72 -21.94 -8.29
CA LYS A 133 -14.65 -21.31 -7.50
C LYS A 133 -15.14 -20.80 -6.16
N VAL A 134 -14.35 -21.06 -5.12
CA VAL A 134 -14.59 -20.54 -3.76
C VAL A 134 -13.65 -19.34 -3.53
N PHE A 135 -14.23 -18.22 -3.16
CA PHE A 135 -13.51 -17.04 -2.72
C PHE A 135 -13.68 -16.89 -1.21
N VAL A 136 -12.60 -16.75 -0.47
CA VAL A 136 -12.62 -16.56 0.97
C VAL A 136 -11.91 -15.25 1.31
N ASN A 137 -12.61 -14.34 2.00
CA ASN A 137 -12.04 -13.08 2.47
C ASN A 137 -11.41 -12.21 1.38
N LYS A 138 -12.03 -12.16 0.20
CA LYS A 138 -11.57 -11.37 -0.97
C LYS A 138 -12.38 -10.10 -1.16
N SER A 139 -11.74 -9.06 -1.71
CA SER A 139 -12.45 -7.86 -2.13
C SER A 139 -13.31 -8.13 -3.37
N ILE A 140 -14.35 -7.31 -3.60
CA ILE A 140 -15.14 -7.41 -4.84
C ILE A 140 -14.26 -7.22 -6.06
N TYR A 141 -13.30 -6.30 -6.00
CA TYR A 141 -12.31 -6.10 -7.06
C TYR A 141 -11.55 -7.39 -7.37
N ASP A 142 -10.97 -8.04 -6.34
CA ASP A 142 -10.20 -9.27 -6.53
C ASP A 142 -11.07 -10.41 -7.05
N ILE A 143 -12.31 -10.55 -6.57
CA ILE A 143 -13.25 -11.58 -7.04
C ILE A 143 -13.52 -11.41 -8.56
N ILE A 144 -13.85 -10.19 -8.98
CA ILE A 144 -14.15 -9.89 -10.39
C ILE A 144 -12.90 -10.09 -11.25
N MET A 145 -11.75 -9.51 -10.84
CA MET A 145 -10.53 -9.59 -11.63
C MET A 145 -9.98 -11.00 -11.69
N THR A 146 -10.08 -11.81 -10.62
CA THR A 146 -9.73 -13.24 -10.67
C THR A 146 -10.59 -13.99 -11.68
N ALA A 147 -11.89 -13.75 -11.70
CA ALA A 147 -12.79 -14.40 -12.67
C ALA A 147 -12.45 -14.00 -14.12
N TYR A 148 -12.15 -12.73 -14.36
CA TYR A 148 -11.74 -12.26 -15.68
C TYR A 148 -10.30 -12.64 -16.04
N THR A 149 -9.43 -12.95 -15.07
CA THR A 149 -8.11 -13.54 -15.35
C THR A 149 -8.25 -14.95 -15.96
N GLU A 150 -9.19 -15.76 -15.47
CA GLU A 150 -9.47 -17.07 -16.06
C GLU A 150 -10.04 -16.96 -17.48
N GLU A 151 -10.93 -16.01 -17.72
CA GLU A 151 -11.44 -15.72 -19.08
C GLU A 151 -10.29 -15.23 -19.99
N ALA A 152 -9.37 -14.41 -19.47
CA ALA A 152 -8.23 -13.90 -20.22
C ALA A 152 -7.26 -15.02 -20.62
N LYS A 153 -6.98 -15.98 -19.74
CA LYS A 153 -6.14 -17.16 -20.04
C LYS A 153 -6.69 -17.97 -21.22
N ALA A 154 -8.02 -18.11 -21.28
CA ALA A 154 -8.68 -18.90 -22.33
C ALA A 154 -8.86 -18.12 -23.64
N SER A 155 -9.16 -16.81 -23.55
CA SER A 155 -9.50 -15.99 -24.72
C SER A 155 -8.33 -15.22 -25.31
N GLY A 156 -7.23 -15.05 -24.57
CA GLY A 156 -6.11 -14.18 -24.93
C GLY A 156 -6.42 -12.68 -24.81
N LYS A 157 -7.63 -12.33 -24.39
CA LYS A 157 -8.09 -10.95 -24.24
C LYS A 157 -7.70 -10.39 -22.88
N LYS A 158 -7.68 -9.07 -22.76
CA LYS A 158 -7.37 -8.37 -21.50
C LYS A 158 -8.58 -7.57 -21.04
N TYR A 159 -8.79 -7.52 -19.74
CA TYR A 159 -10.00 -6.93 -19.14
C TYR A 159 -9.63 -5.93 -18.04
N MET A 160 -10.51 -4.98 -17.81
CA MET A 160 -10.34 -3.96 -16.79
C MET A 160 -11.70 -3.54 -16.22
N ILE A 161 -11.75 -3.27 -14.92
CA ILE A 161 -12.88 -2.61 -14.27
C ILE A 161 -12.80 -1.11 -14.56
N VAL A 162 -13.94 -0.54 -14.96
CA VAL A 162 -14.11 0.90 -15.14
C VAL A 162 -15.36 1.39 -14.41
N VAL A 163 -15.32 2.64 -13.94
CA VAL A 163 -16.47 3.27 -13.30
C VAL A 163 -16.86 4.51 -14.09
N THR A 164 -18.09 4.52 -14.57
CA THR A 164 -18.64 5.67 -15.30
C THR A 164 -19.96 6.08 -14.66
N ARG A 165 -20.07 7.34 -14.23
CA ARG A 165 -21.26 7.90 -13.57
C ARG A 165 -21.79 6.99 -12.44
N GLN A 166 -20.87 6.51 -11.57
CA GLN A 166 -21.12 5.59 -10.45
C GLN A 166 -21.53 4.16 -10.83
N LYS A 167 -21.56 3.79 -12.11
CA LYS A 167 -21.80 2.41 -12.56
C LYS A 167 -20.47 1.69 -12.77
N VAL A 168 -20.34 0.54 -12.14
CA VAL A 168 -19.20 -0.35 -12.32
C VAL A 168 -19.41 -1.24 -13.54
N SER A 169 -18.46 -1.24 -14.44
CA SER A 169 -18.47 -2.07 -15.66
C SER A 169 -17.14 -2.82 -15.79
N VAL A 170 -17.11 -3.86 -16.60
CA VAL A 170 -15.87 -4.51 -17.01
C VAL A 170 -15.77 -4.43 -18.52
N ILE A 171 -14.70 -3.84 -19.00
CA ILE A 171 -14.44 -3.67 -20.44
C ILE A 171 -13.33 -4.62 -20.92
N GLU A 172 -13.34 -4.94 -22.20
CA GLU A 172 -12.18 -5.52 -22.89
C GLU A 172 -11.18 -4.39 -23.17
N LYS A 173 -10.01 -4.44 -22.52
CA LYS A 173 -8.98 -3.40 -22.60
C LYS A 173 -8.36 -3.34 -24.00
N GLY A 174 -8.10 -2.12 -24.49
CA GLY A 174 -7.36 -1.85 -25.73
C GLY A 174 -8.15 -2.08 -27.02
N VAL A 175 -9.46 -2.41 -26.92
CA VAL A 175 -10.35 -2.50 -28.11
C VAL A 175 -10.63 -1.11 -28.66
N THR A 176 -10.89 -0.14 -27.81
CA THR A 176 -11.09 1.25 -28.24
C THR A 176 -9.75 1.89 -28.55
N VAL A 177 -9.53 2.19 -29.84
CA VAL A 177 -8.42 3.03 -30.28
C VAL A 177 -8.95 4.46 -30.40
N LEU A 178 -8.31 5.39 -29.71
CA LEU A 178 -8.73 6.78 -29.69
C LEU A 178 -8.63 7.40 -31.08
N LYS A 179 -9.55 8.32 -31.38
CA LYS A 179 -9.49 9.11 -32.62
C LYS A 179 -8.36 10.16 -32.59
N VAL A 180 -7.99 10.62 -31.39
CA VAL A 180 -6.85 11.50 -31.20
C VAL A 180 -5.56 10.71 -31.36
N SER A 181 -4.62 11.23 -32.13
CA SER A 181 -3.22 10.80 -32.17
C SER A 181 -2.34 11.84 -31.49
N PHE A 182 -1.26 11.40 -30.89
CA PHE A 182 -0.24 12.30 -30.38
C PHE A 182 0.92 12.34 -31.37
N GLU A 183 1.18 13.52 -31.91
CA GLU A 183 2.19 13.73 -32.95
C GLU A 183 3.12 14.88 -32.55
N GLU A 184 4.42 14.69 -32.81
CA GLU A 184 5.40 15.78 -32.75
C GLU A 184 4.92 16.94 -33.63
N ASP A 185 5.21 18.18 -33.25
CA ASP A 185 4.80 19.40 -33.91
C ASP A 185 3.28 19.70 -33.94
N LYS A 186 2.44 18.87 -33.26
CA LYS A 186 0.99 19.12 -33.19
C LYS A 186 0.52 19.30 -31.75
N ASN A 187 0.31 18.22 -31.05
CA ASN A 187 -0.31 18.20 -29.72
C ASN A 187 0.53 17.42 -28.69
N LEU A 188 1.64 16.82 -29.08
CA LEU A 188 2.59 16.18 -28.20
C LEU A 188 3.51 17.24 -27.59
N THR A 189 3.56 17.35 -26.27
CA THR A 189 4.43 18.31 -25.55
C THR A 189 5.72 17.65 -25.07
N SER A 190 5.68 16.36 -24.75
CA SER A 190 6.88 15.54 -24.50
C SER A 190 6.60 14.06 -24.70
N ALA A 191 7.63 13.31 -25.07
CA ALA A 191 7.63 11.86 -25.12
C ALA A 191 8.91 11.33 -24.49
N GLU A 192 8.80 10.27 -23.72
CA GLU A 192 9.93 9.61 -23.08
C GLU A 192 9.83 8.11 -23.29
N TYR A 193 10.92 7.52 -23.78
CA TYR A 193 11.11 6.08 -23.80
C TYR A 193 12.43 5.74 -23.12
N SER A 194 12.35 4.92 -22.10
CA SER A 194 13.53 4.45 -21.37
C SER A 194 13.58 2.92 -21.29
N MET A 195 14.78 2.39 -21.35
CA MET A 195 15.06 0.97 -21.11
C MET A 195 16.10 0.86 -19.99
N SER A 196 15.89 -0.02 -19.03
CA SER A 196 16.86 -0.31 -17.98
C SER A 196 17.00 -1.81 -17.77
N ALA A 197 18.23 -2.26 -17.73
CA ALA A 197 18.60 -3.63 -17.39
C ALA A 197 19.05 -3.77 -15.92
N GLU A 198 18.91 -2.72 -15.09
CA GLU A 198 19.39 -2.72 -13.71
C GLU A 198 18.74 -3.78 -12.83
N ASN A 199 17.49 -4.14 -13.14
CA ASN A 199 16.69 -5.06 -12.35
C ASN A 199 16.41 -6.39 -13.06
N ILE A 200 17.18 -6.73 -14.11
CA ILE A 200 16.96 -8.00 -14.82
C ILE A 200 17.26 -9.19 -13.91
N ALA A 201 16.52 -10.27 -14.16
CA ALA A 201 16.83 -11.59 -13.61
C ALA A 201 16.60 -12.61 -14.72
N ASN A 202 17.69 -13.14 -15.27
CA ASN A 202 17.67 -13.98 -16.47
C ASN A 202 17.83 -15.47 -16.16
N ARG A 203 17.87 -15.82 -14.86
CA ARG A 203 17.86 -17.19 -14.36
C ARG A 203 17.03 -17.30 -13.08
N VAL A 204 16.22 -18.32 -12.98
CA VAL A 204 15.61 -18.74 -11.72
C VAL A 204 16.09 -20.14 -11.38
N LEU A 205 16.78 -20.26 -10.27
CA LEU A 205 17.13 -21.54 -9.64
C LEU A 205 15.94 -21.98 -8.76
N ILE A 206 15.42 -23.15 -9.05
CA ILE A 206 14.37 -23.77 -8.23
C ILE A 206 15.03 -24.74 -7.25
N THR A 207 14.79 -24.53 -5.95
CA THR A 207 15.37 -25.36 -4.87
C THR A 207 14.26 -26.07 -4.09
N ASP A 208 14.61 -27.19 -3.43
CA ASP A 208 13.77 -27.80 -2.41
C ASP A 208 13.90 -27.06 -1.06
N GLY A 209 13.11 -27.49 -0.04
CA GLY A 209 13.15 -26.92 1.30
C GLY A 209 14.48 -27.10 2.06
N ASN A 210 15.43 -27.86 1.50
CA ASN A 210 16.78 -28.05 2.03
C ASN A 210 17.83 -27.26 1.25
N GLY A 211 17.40 -26.48 0.24
CA GLY A 211 18.27 -25.67 -0.61
C GLY A 211 18.93 -26.47 -1.75
N ASN A 212 18.57 -27.75 -1.98
CA ASN A 212 19.09 -28.51 -3.09
C ASN A 212 18.42 -28.06 -4.40
N LYS A 213 19.24 -27.99 -5.47
CA LYS A 213 18.76 -27.65 -6.81
C LYS A 213 17.77 -28.70 -7.31
N VAL A 214 16.60 -28.25 -7.74
CA VAL A 214 15.54 -29.05 -8.37
C VAL A 214 15.51 -28.78 -9.88
N ASP A 215 15.45 -27.52 -10.30
CA ASP A 215 15.37 -27.13 -11.72
C ASP A 215 15.99 -25.73 -11.92
N ILE A 216 16.17 -25.35 -13.19
CA ILE A 216 16.59 -24.00 -13.59
C ILE A 216 15.71 -23.55 -14.75
N LYS A 217 15.25 -22.28 -14.68
CA LYS A 217 14.63 -21.59 -15.81
C LYS A 217 15.53 -20.44 -16.24
N ASP A 218 15.90 -20.44 -17.51
CA ASP A 218 16.86 -19.50 -18.11
C ASP A 218 16.24 -18.69 -19.25
N LYS A 219 16.66 -17.43 -19.34
CA LYS A 219 16.54 -16.56 -20.52
C LYS A 219 17.93 -16.42 -21.15
N LYS A 220 18.34 -17.38 -21.95
CA LYS A 220 19.72 -17.48 -22.50
C LYS A 220 20.15 -16.24 -23.28
N GLU A 221 19.25 -15.66 -24.08
CA GLU A 221 19.50 -14.44 -24.84
C GLU A 221 19.96 -13.26 -23.94
N LEU A 222 19.33 -13.10 -22.78
CA LEU A 222 19.75 -12.09 -21.82
C LEU A 222 21.05 -12.45 -21.09
N GLN A 223 21.33 -13.75 -20.93
CA GLN A 223 22.58 -14.20 -20.31
C GLN A 223 23.80 -13.96 -21.20
N GLU A 224 23.63 -14.07 -22.49
CA GLU A 224 24.69 -13.78 -23.47
C GLU A 224 25.14 -12.32 -23.43
N VAL A 225 24.19 -11.41 -23.15
CA VAL A 225 24.47 -9.96 -23.09
C VAL A 225 24.93 -9.50 -21.71
N TYR A 226 24.28 -9.98 -20.64
CA TYR A 226 24.45 -9.44 -19.29
C TYR A 226 25.14 -10.40 -18.31
N GLY A 227 25.52 -11.61 -18.75
CA GLY A 227 25.95 -12.68 -17.87
C GLY A 227 24.77 -13.27 -17.08
N ILE A 228 25.07 -14.18 -16.15
CA ILE A 228 24.05 -14.85 -15.34
C ILE A 228 23.66 -13.97 -14.15
N ILE A 229 22.40 -13.55 -14.11
CA ILE A 229 21.79 -12.83 -12.98
C ILE A 229 20.65 -13.70 -12.46
N GLN A 230 20.86 -14.30 -11.28
CA GLN A 230 20.03 -15.39 -10.77
C GLN A 230 19.19 -14.97 -9.57
N GLU A 231 17.91 -15.32 -9.62
CA GLU A 231 16.99 -15.36 -8.50
C GLU A 231 16.75 -16.82 -8.06
N VAL A 232 16.21 -17.01 -6.85
CA VAL A 232 15.91 -18.33 -6.30
C VAL A 232 14.43 -18.41 -5.94
N VAL A 233 13.81 -19.53 -6.31
CA VAL A 233 12.45 -19.90 -5.90
C VAL A 233 12.51 -21.22 -5.17
N GLU A 234 12.02 -21.25 -3.93
CA GLU A 234 11.87 -22.49 -3.18
C GLU A 234 10.60 -23.22 -3.62
N GLN A 235 10.76 -24.47 -4.00
CA GLN A 235 9.64 -25.36 -4.36
C GLN A 235 8.89 -25.76 -3.09
N LYS A 236 7.57 -25.53 -3.06
CA LYS A 236 6.65 -26.04 -2.03
C LYS A 236 6.26 -27.49 -2.35
N GLU A 237 5.53 -28.17 -1.45
CA GLU A 237 5.12 -29.57 -1.59
C GLU A 237 4.45 -29.94 -2.95
N ASN A 238 3.85 -28.95 -3.62
CA ASN A 238 3.17 -29.11 -4.92
C ASN A 238 4.01 -28.61 -6.13
N GLY A 239 5.31 -28.38 -5.96
CA GLY A 239 6.17 -27.79 -6.99
C GLY A 239 6.24 -26.26 -6.95
N ALA A 240 7.19 -25.69 -7.70
CA ALA A 240 7.22 -24.25 -7.96
C ALA A 240 6.18 -23.90 -9.03
N SER A 241 5.30 -22.94 -8.78
CA SER A 241 4.32 -22.55 -9.80
C SER A 241 5.01 -21.80 -10.95
N THR A 242 4.44 -21.88 -12.14
CA THR A 242 4.92 -21.10 -13.30
C THR A 242 4.83 -19.60 -13.00
N GLU A 243 3.84 -19.18 -12.24
CA GLU A 243 3.66 -17.79 -11.79
C GLU A 243 4.79 -17.34 -10.86
N ASP A 244 5.18 -18.16 -9.87
CA ASP A 244 6.30 -17.84 -8.97
C ASP A 244 7.61 -17.67 -9.75
N ILE A 245 7.84 -18.53 -10.75
CA ILE A 245 9.02 -18.48 -11.61
C ILE A 245 9.00 -17.23 -12.49
N ASN A 246 7.87 -16.95 -13.16
CA ASN A 246 7.73 -15.80 -14.05
C ASN A 246 7.80 -14.46 -13.28
N ALA A 247 7.33 -14.42 -12.05
CA ALA A 247 7.45 -13.23 -11.18
C ALA A 247 8.92 -12.89 -10.85
N LYS A 248 9.80 -13.91 -10.84
CA LYS A 248 11.23 -13.75 -10.56
C LYS A 248 12.07 -13.54 -11.81
N LEU A 249 11.68 -14.09 -12.96
CA LEU A 249 12.33 -13.81 -14.24
C LEU A 249 11.94 -12.41 -14.71
N LYS A 250 12.91 -11.51 -14.80
CA LYS A 250 12.70 -10.10 -15.17
C LYS A 250 13.46 -9.76 -16.44
N ASP A 251 12.77 -9.20 -17.38
CA ASP A 251 13.33 -8.65 -18.61
C ASP A 251 13.92 -7.25 -18.39
N VAL A 252 14.43 -6.67 -19.47
CA VAL A 252 14.77 -5.26 -19.52
C VAL A 252 13.49 -4.43 -19.29
N ASP A 253 13.50 -3.61 -18.25
CA ASP A 253 12.40 -2.69 -17.96
C ASP A 253 12.25 -1.67 -19.09
N LYS A 254 11.07 -1.60 -19.69
CA LYS A 254 10.72 -0.64 -20.74
C LYS A 254 9.63 0.27 -20.22
N LYS A 255 9.89 1.57 -20.19
CA LYS A 255 8.90 2.57 -19.78
C LYS A 255 8.70 3.55 -20.90
N CYS A 256 7.46 3.85 -21.21
CA CYS A 256 7.12 4.92 -22.14
C CYS A 256 6.02 5.80 -21.57
N SER A 257 6.19 7.09 -21.69
CA SER A 257 5.22 8.08 -21.30
C SER A 257 5.17 9.22 -22.29
N ILE A 258 4.01 9.82 -22.40
CA ILE A 258 3.81 11.02 -23.22
C ILE A 258 3.03 12.06 -22.44
N LYS A 259 3.30 13.32 -22.74
CA LYS A 259 2.47 14.46 -22.40
C LYS A 259 1.93 15.12 -23.66
N GLY A 260 0.71 15.58 -23.59
CA GLY A 260 0.13 16.27 -24.75
C GLY A 260 -1.16 16.99 -24.43
N LEU A 261 -1.55 17.85 -25.37
CA LEU A 261 -2.79 18.61 -25.28
C LEU A 261 -3.92 17.87 -26.00
N VAL A 262 -5.07 17.79 -25.35
CA VAL A 262 -6.25 17.10 -25.85
C VAL A 262 -7.49 18.01 -25.82
N MET A 263 -8.47 17.62 -26.61
CA MET A 263 -9.72 18.37 -26.73
C MET A 263 -10.89 17.69 -25.99
N ASP A 264 -10.69 16.47 -25.47
CA ASP A 264 -11.73 15.71 -24.78
C ASP A 264 -11.14 14.82 -23.68
N GLY A 265 -12.00 14.25 -22.85
CA GLY A 265 -11.64 13.37 -21.74
C GLY A 265 -11.45 11.90 -22.11
N THR A 266 -11.30 11.54 -23.39
CA THR A 266 -11.27 10.13 -23.83
C THR A 266 -9.93 9.42 -23.64
N CYS A 267 -8.86 10.17 -23.40
CA CYS A 267 -7.50 9.63 -23.20
C CYS A 267 -7.34 8.96 -21.82
N VAL A 268 -8.15 7.94 -21.55
CA VAL A 268 -8.18 7.27 -20.24
C VAL A 268 -7.61 5.87 -20.30
N THR A 269 -7.12 5.41 -19.16
CA THR A 269 -6.65 4.04 -18.93
C THR A 269 -7.65 3.00 -19.45
N GLY A 270 -7.12 1.98 -20.11
CA GLY A 270 -7.94 0.94 -20.76
C GLY A 270 -8.13 1.13 -22.25
N ASN A 271 -7.96 2.32 -22.77
CA ASN A 271 -7.99 2.61 -24.22
C ASN A 271 -6.60 2.41 -24.86
N ALA A 272 -6.56 2.48 -26.18
CA ALA A 272 -5.32 2.52 -26.95
C ALA A 272 -5.22 3.83 -27.74
N VAL A 273 -4.01 4.28 -28.00
CA VAL A 273 -3.72 5.55 -28.68
C VAL A 273 -2.64 5.37 -29.74
N MET A 274 -2.69 6.17 -30.80
CA MET A 274 -1.64 6.26 -31.78
C MET A 274 -0.67 7.38 -31.39
N VAL A 275 0.61 7.07 -31.40
CA VAL A 275 1.69 8.03 -31.14
C VAL A 275 2.63 8.06 -32.34
N LYS A 276 3.10 9.26 -32.71
CA LYS A 276 4.12 9.46 -33.72
C LYS A 276 5.12 10.50 -33.21
N ASP A 277 6.16 9.99 -32.57
CA ASP A 277 7.32 10.78 -32.14
C ASP A 277 8.60 10.09 -32.57
N THR A 278 9.28 10.68 -33.56
CA THR A 278 10.50 10.10 -34.12
C THR A 278 11.70 10.31 -33.20
N GLY A 279 11.68 11.35 -32.38
CA GLY A 279 12.75 11.68 -31.45
C GLY A 279 12.93 10.63 -30.34
N SER A 280 11.86 10.19 -29.71
CA SER A 280 11.90 9.11 -28.71
C SER A 280 11.79 7.71 -29.32
N GLY A 281 11.44 7.60 -30.63
CA GLY A 281 11.15 6.35 -31.30
C GLY A 281 9.77 5.75 -31.00
N LEU A 282 8.89 6.49 -30.33
CA LEU A 282 7.51 6.06 -30.06
C LEU A 282 6.64 6.28 -31.30
N VAL A 283 6.60 5.27 -32.17
CA VAL A 283 5.80 5.32 -33.40
C VAL A 283 4.91 4.08 -33.48
N GLY A 284 3.58 4.27 -33.43
CA GLY A 284 2.62 3.18 -33.55
C GLY A 284 1.46 3.25 -32.56
N LYS A 285 0.84 2.08 -32.36
CA LYS A 285 -0.27 1.90 -31.42
C LYS A 285 0.27 1.52 -30.05
N PHE A 286 -0.21 2.20 -29.01
CA PHE A 286 0.13 1.94 -27.61
C PHE A 286 -1.12 1.78 -26.78
N TYR A 287 -1.01 1.05 -25.65
CA TYR A 287 -2.07 0.87 -24.68
C TYR A 287 -1.84 1.80 -23.49
N ILE A 288 -2.89 2.45 -23.02
CA ILE A 288 -2.83 3.38 -21.88
C ILE A 288 -2.97 2.58 -20.59
N ASP A 289 -1.91 2.53 -19.80
CA ASP A 289 -1.87 1.85 -18.51
C ASP A 289 -2.13 2.78 -17.32
N SER A 290 -1.78 4.06 -17.46
CA SER A 290 -2.24 5.11 -16.54
C SER A 290 -2.40 6.44 -17.26
N ASP A 291 -3.26 7.27 -16.71
CA ASP A 291 -3.53 8.62 -17.21
C ASP A 291 -3.63 9.62 -16.07
N THR A 292 -3.19 10.84 -16.35
CA THR A 292 -3.48 12.03 -15.54
C THR A 292 -3.93 13.14 -16.47
N HIS A 293 -5.05 13.76 -16.15
CA HIS A 293 -5.62 14.90 -16.86
C HIS A 293 -5.50 16.14 -15.98
N ASP A 294 -4.76 17.13 -16.43
CA ASP A 294 -4.62 18.43 -15.78
C ASP A 294 -5.42 19.48 -16.55
N TYR A 295 -6.29 20.16 -15.80
CA TYR A 295 -7.12 21.24 -16.34
C TYR A 295 -6.67 22.55 -15.72
N SER A 296 -5.86 23.30 -16.44
CA SER A 296 -5.33 24.56 -15.97
C SER A 296 -5.27 25.60 -17.08
N ASN A 297 -5.52 26.88 -16.76
CA ASN A 297 -5.43 28.01 -17.67
C ASN A 297 -6.23 27.84 -18.98
N GLY A 298 -7.35 27.10 -18.93
CA GLY A 298 -8.16 26.80 -20.11
C GLY A 298 -7.55 25.75 -21.06
N LEU A 299 -6.47 25.11 -20.67
CA LEU A 299 -5.85 23.99 -21.38
C LEU A 299 -6.21 22.67 -20.67
N HIS A 300 -6.28 21.62 -21.48
CA HIS A 300 -6.40 20.26 -21.01
C HIS A 300 -5.16 19.48 -21.45
N GLU A 301 -4.25 19.27 -20.52
CA GLU A 301 -3.04 18.47 -20.71
C GLU A 301 -3.25 17.07 -20.15
N VAL A 302 -2.77 16.07 -20.88
CA VAL A 302 -2.73 14.68 -20.39
C VAL A 302 -1.30 14.19 -20.25
N ASN A 303 -1.07 13.39 -19.22
CA ASN A 303 0.16 12.62 -19.07
C ASN A 303 -0.24 11.14 -19.06
N LEU A 304 0.25 10.37 -20.03
CA LEU A 304 -0.10 8.97 -20.24
C LEU A 304 1.13 8.09 -20.04
N THR A 305 0.99 7.07 -19.19
CA THR A 305 1.92 5.94 -19.19
C THR A 305 1.42 4.93 -20.20
N LEU A 306 2.30 4.57 -21.12
CA LEU A 306 1.98 3.73 -22.27
C LEU A 306 2.65 2.37 -22.16
N ASN A 307 2.06 1.38 -22.82
CA ASN A 307 2.63 0.06 -22.96
C ASN A 307 2.55 -0.40 -24.42
N PHE A 308 3.59 -1.10 -24.86
CA PHE A 308 3.63 -1.73 -26.18
C PHE A 308 2.69 -2.95 -26.25
N GLU A 309 2.50 -3.62 -25.12
CA GLU A 309 1.68 -4.81 -24.97
C GLU A 309 0.39 -4.49 -24.23
N ASN A 310 -0.68 -5.19 -24.62
CA ASN A 310 -1.94 -5.09 -23.89
C ASN A 310 -1.87 -6.01 -22.65
N ILE A 311 -1.68 -5.42 -21.49
CA ILE A 311 -1.64 -6.11 -20.19
C ILE A 311 -2.89 -5.83 -19.37
N MET A 312 -3.16 -6.63 -18.35
CA MET A 312 -4.22 -6.40 -17.36
C MET A 312 -3.69 -6.64 -15.93
N ASP A 313 -4.45 -6.22 -14.94
CA ASP A 313 -4.18 -6.59 -13.54
C ASP A 313 -4.65 -8.03 -13.29
N GLU A 314 -3.82 -9.00 -13.62
CA GLU A 314 -4.11 -10.41 -13.43
C GLU A 314 -4.10 -10.76 -11.94
N LYS A 315 -5.11 -11.49 -11.48
CA LYS A 315 -5.18 -12.01 -10.12
C LYS A 315 -5.01 -13.52 -10.12
N ALA A 316 -4.06 -14.01 -9.34
CA ALA A 316 -3.77 -15.44 -9.22
C ALA A 316 -4.93 -16.21 -8.52
N GLU A 317 -5.00 -17.49 -8.78
CA GLU A 317 -5.85 -18.41 -8.01
C GLU A 317 -5.39 -18.52 -6.55
N ASP A 318 -6.34 -18.68 -5.64
CA ASP A 318 -6.05 -18.85 -4.22
C ASP A 318 -5.24 -20.10 -3.92
N GLY A 319 -3.95 -19.92 -3.92
CA GLY A 319 -3.00 -20.81 -3.29
C GLY A 319 -2.10 -19.99 -2.38
N LYS A 320 -2.57 -19.65 -1.18
CA LYS A 320 -1.89 -18.84 -0.15
C LYS A 320 -1.80 -17.35 -0.45
N GLU A 321 -2.11 -16.54 0.58
CA GLU A 321 -1.74 -15.13 0.61
C GLU A 321 -0.29 -14.98 0.19
N GLU A 322 -0.06 -14.56 -1.03
CA GLU A 322 1.21 -13.94 -1.38
C GLU A 322 1.24 -12.61 -0.64
N THR A 323 2.05 -12.57 0.39
CA THR A 323 2.60 -11.31 0.85
C THR A 323 3.27 -10.68 -0.36
N ALA A 324 2.68 -9.62 -0.88
CA ALA A 324 3.25 -8.81 -1.95
C ALA A 324 4.54 -8.15 -1.41
N ASP A 325 5.65 -8.85 -1.57
CA ASP A 325 6.97 -8.24 -1.60
C ASP A 325 7.25 -7.88 -3.06
N GLY A 326 7.13 -6.61 -3.35
CA GLY A 326 7.67 -6.00 -4.54
C GLY A 326 6.68 -5.69 -5.67
N ALA A 327 5.69 -4.84 -5.44
CA ALA A 327 5.19 -3.92 -6.46
C ALA A 327 4.66 -2.67 -5.76
N SER A 328 5.18 -1.53 -6.16
CA SER A 328 4.80 -0.20 -5.71
C SER A 328 3.30 0.05 -5.94
N GLY A 329 2.54 -0.23 -4.93
CA GLY A 329 1.16 0.16 -4.74
C GLY A 329 1.03 0.48 -3.27
N GLY A 330 1.66 1.58 -2.83
CA GLY A 330 1.69 1.99 -1.45
C GLY A 330 0.28 2.26 -0.96
N GLY A 331 -0.26 1.33 -0.18
CA GLY A 331 -1.28 1.71 0.78
C GLY A 331 -0.73 2.88 1.57
N VAL A 332 -1.45 4.01 1.60
CA VAL A 332 -1.02 5.18 2.36
C VAL A 332 -0.96 4.76 3.82
N LEU A 333 0.25 4.82 4.41
CA LEU A 333 0.45 4.58 5.82
C LEU A 333 -0.44 5.57 6.59
N ASN A 334 -1.29 5.09 7.50
CA ASN A 334 -2.04 5.97 8.38
C ASN A 334 -1.06 6.63 9.35
N GLY A 335 -0.97 7.96 9.29
CA GLY A 335 -0.02 8.65 10.12
C GLY A 335 0.09 10.15 9.83
N LYS A 336 0.99 10.81 10.53
CA LYS A 336 1.26 12.25 10.37
C LYS A 336 2.11 12.49 9.13
N ARG A 337 1.59 13.27 8.18
CA ARG A 337 2.33 13.72 7.00
C ARG A 337 3.19 14.93 7.37
N VAL A 338 4.47 14.89 7.00
CA VAL A 338 5.46 15.94 7.28
C VAL A 338 6.33 16.19 6.06
N LYS A 339 6.80 17.43 5.89
CA LYS A 339 7.86 17.74 4.91
C LYS A 339 9.13 16.98 5.28
N ALA A 340 9.77 16.35 4.31
CA ALA A 340 10.91 15.50 4.57
C ALA A 340 12.07 15.71 3.61
N LEU A 341 13.28 15.56 4.14
CA LEU A 341 14.52 15.37 3.40
C LEU A 341 14.94 13.91 3.60
N PHE A 342 15.19 13.22 2.52
CA PHE A 342 15.72 11.86 2.52
C PHE A 342 17.14 11.87 1.98
N THR A 343 18.07 11.33 2.75
CA THR A 343 19.43 10.97 2.36
C THR A 343 19.60 9.46 2.44
N ALA A 344 20.78 8.94 2.19
CA ALA A 344 21.04 7.51 2.27
C ALA A 344 22.41 7.22 2.89
N TYR A 345 22.51 6.10 3.60
CA TYR A 345 23.72 5.56 4.18
C TYR A 345 23.83 4.05 3.94
N TYR A 346 25.00 3.48 4.09
CA TYR A 346 25.25 2.05 3.92
C TYR A 346 26.14 1.50 5.05
N PRO A 347 26.10 0.18 5.33
CA PRO A 347 26.90 -0.40 6.40
C PRO A 347 28.40 -0.33 6.05
N ALA A 348 29.16 0.51 6.74
CA ALA A 348 30.61 0.61 6.55
C ALA A 348 31.30 1.08 7.83
N ASN A 349 32.51 0.56 8.09
CA ASN A 349 33.30 0.97 9.22
C ASN A 349 34.20 2.16 8.85
N ASN A 350 33.62 3.35 8.81
CA ASN A 350 34.31 4.60 8.55
C ASN A 350 33.68 5.74 9.37
N SER A 351 34.35 6.89 9.42
CA SER A 351 33.93 8.04 10.22
C SER A 351 32.58 8.68 9.79
N MET A 352 32.07 8.35 8.63
CA MET A 352 30.82 8.91 8.10
C MET A 352 29.62 7.99 8.33
N GLU A 353 29.80 6.67 8.23
CA GLU A 353 28.69 5.70 8.18
C GLU A 353 28.42 5.00 9.53
N GLY A 354 29.29 5.12 10.51
CA GLY A 354 29.04 4.67 11.90
C GLY A 354 29.08 3.16 12.15
N GLY A 355 29.39 2.31 11.17
CA GLY A 355 29.60 0.88 11.35
C GLY A 355 28.51 -0.03 10.80
N PHE A 356 28.35 -1.22 11.41
CA PHE A 356 27.44 -2.28 10.95
C PHE A 356 26.26 -2.53 11.90
N GLN A 357 26.08 -1.67 12.89
CA GLN A 357 25.06 -1.83 13.91
C GLN A 357 24.22 -0.55 14.02
N ALA A 358 22.90 -0.71 13.97
CA ALA A 358 21.96 0.38 14.15
C ALA A 358 21.90 0.84 15.62
N ALA A 359 21.48 2.06 15.86
CA ALA A 359 21.40 2.64 17.20
C ALA A 359 20.43 1.92 18.16
N ASN A 360 19.50 1.09 17.64
CA ASN A 360 18.66 0.21 18.45
C ASN A 360 19.32 -1.14 18.80
N GLY A 361 20.57 -1.37 18.37
CA GLY A 361 21.32 -2.59 18.60
C GLY A 361 21.16 -3.69 17.55
N GLU A 362 20.33 -3.50 16.55
CA GLU A 362 20.19 -4.44 15.43
C GLU A 362 21.39 -4.35 14.48
N LYS A 363 21.80 -5.48 13.90
CA LYS A 363 22.75 -5.48 12.79
C LYS A 363 22.09 -4.84 11.57
N LEU A 364 22.77 -3.88 10.95
CA LEU A 364 22.29 -3.24 9.72
C LEU A 364 22.17 -4.29 8.61
N ASN A 365 20.99 -4.33 8.00
CA ASN A 365 20.68 -5.25 6.91
C ASN A 365 19.95 -4.50 5.79
N PRO A 366 20.63 -4.22 4.67
CA PRO A 366 20.04 -3.49 3.55
C PRO A 366 18.82 -4.15 2.89
N SER A 367 18.66 -5.47 3.04
CA SER A 367 17.48 -6.18 2.57
C SER A 367 16.21 -5.87 3.38
N LYS A 368 16.36 -5.23 4.54
CA LYS A 368 15.23 -4.75 5.34
C LYS A 368 15.08 -3.25 5.10
N ASN A 369 13.91 -2.80 4.70
CA ASN A 369 13.62 -1.38 4.57
C ASN A 369 13.69 -0.70 5.93
N THR A 370 14.85 -0.16 6.28
CA THR A 370 15.07 0.55 7.54
C THR A 370 15.73 1.91 7.30
N CYS A 371 15.59 2.80 8.26
CA CYS A 371 16.14 4.14 8.18
C CYS A 371 16.57 4.69 9.55
N ALA A 372 17.48 5.66 9.52
CA ALA A 372 17.72 6.55 10.64
C ALA A 372 16.70 7.71 10.61
N ALA A 373 16.27 8.14 11.80
CA ALA A 373 15.27 9.20 11.95
C ALA A 373 15.62 10.14 13.12
N PRO A 374 15.01 11.35 13.19
CA PRO A 374 15.15 12.25 14.34
C PRO A 374 14.79 11.56 15.65
N LYS A 375 15.44 11.96 16.75
CA LYS A 375 15.25 11.37 18.09
C LYS A 375 13.79 11.43 18.58
N SER A 376 13.01 12.39 18.13
CA SER A 376 11.59 12.53 18.45
C SER A 376 10.69 11.45 17.84
N ILE A 377 11.18 10.70 16.85
CA ILE A 377 10.45 9.58 16.25
C ILE A 377 10.92 8.29 16.91
N PRO A 378 10.06 7.53 17.61
CA PRO A 378 10.45 6.29 18.29
C PRO A 378 11.06 5.25 17.35
N PHE A 379 11.93 4.37 17.85
CA PHE A 379 12.31 3.16 17.12
C PHE A 379 11.07 2.30 16.81
N ASN A 380 11.14 1.55 15.75
CA ASN A 380 10.06 0.73 15.20
C ASN A 380 8.85 1.52 14.67
N THR A 381 8.92 2.85 14.58
CA THR A 381 7.96 3.63 13.82
C THR A 381 8.17 3.37 12.33
N ASN A 382 7.11 3.13 11.60
CA ASN A 382 7.16 3.07 10.15
C ASN A 382 7.02 4.46 9.55
N ILE A 383 7.82 4.79 8.56
CA ILE A 383 7.69 5.99 7.74
C ILE A 383 7.50 5.59 6.28
N GLN A 384 6.67 6.30 5.56
CA GLN A 384 6.46 6.08 4.13
C GLN A 384 6.98 7.28 3.35
N ILE A 385 7.76 7.03 2.32
CA ILE A 385 8.29 8.06 1.42
C ILE A 385 7.18 8.49 0.45
N VAL A 386 7.02 9.79 0.23
CA VAL A 386 6.00 10.35 -0.67
C VAL A 386 6.55 11.56 -1.41
N GLY A 387 6.30 11.61 -2.73
CA GLY A 387 6.52 12.80 -3.55
C GLY A 387 7.98 13.16 -3.78
N THR A 388 8.89 12.21 -3.72
CA THR A 388 10.31 12.39 -4.07
C THR A 388 10.57 12.30 -5.57
N GLY A 389 9.59 11.80 -6.34
CA GLY A 389 9.72 11.52 -7.77
C GLY A 389 10.60 10.32 -8.08
N THR A 390 10.79 9.40 -7.12
CA THR A 390 11.63 8.22 -7.28
C THR A 390 10.80 6.93 -7.19
N GLY A 391 11.34 5.82 -7.67
CA GLY A 391 10.72 4.48 -7.51
C GLY A 391 10.57 4.01 -6.06
N ARG A 392 10.99 4.82 -5.08
CA ARG A 392 10.79 4.53 -3.65
C ARG A 392 9.60 5.28 -3.05
N ASP A 393 8.90 6.09 -3.83
CA ASP A 393 7.65 6.70 -3.38
C ASP A 393 6.61 5.61 -3.10
N GLY A 394 5.94 5.73 -1.96
CA GLY A 394 5.03 4.71 -1.44
C GLY A 394 5.72 3.59 -0.64
N GLN A 395 7.04 3.46 -0.68
CA GLN A 395 7.75 2.48 0.13
C GLN A 395 7.78 2.87 1.60
N THR A 396 7.66 1.86 2.46
CA THR A 396 7.67 2.03 3.91
C THR A 396 9.00 1.56 4.49
N TYR A 397 9.55 2.36 5.41
CA TYR A 397 10.80 2.10 6.12
C TYR A 397 10.57 2.11 7.62
N ARG A 398 11.16 1.15 8.32
CA ARG A 398 11.11 1.08 9.78
C ARG A 398 12.28 1.85 10.39
N VAL A 399 12.01 2.71 11.33
CA VAL A 399 13.03 3.44 12.09
C VAL A 399 13.74 2.50 13.04
N ASN A 400 15.03 2.28 12.83
CA ASN A 400 15.88 1.47 13.69
C ASN A 400 17.22 2.14 14.04
N ASP A 401 17.51 3.28 13.41
CA ASP A 401 18.81 3.92 13.55
C ASP A 401 18.71 5.42 13.89
N ARG A 402 19.85 6.01 14.23
CA ARG A 402 20.02 7.43 14.54
C ARG A 402 21.34 7.93 13.95
N GLY A 403 21.30 9.06 13.30
CA GLY A 403 22.50 9.75 12.84
C GLY A 403 22.70 11.08 13.57
N GLY A 404 23.94 11.47 13.79
CA GLY A 404 24.27 12.72 14.51
C GLY A 404 23.73 13.99 13.83
N ARG A 405 23.47 13.94 12.52
CA ARG A 405 22.92 15.03 11.71
C ARG A 405 21.46 14.82 11.30
N ILE A 406 20.82 13.75 11.77
CA ILE A 406 19.44 13.38 11.44
C ILE A 406 18.50 14.06 12.43
N ASN A 407 18.05 15.27 12.10
CA ASN A 407 17.27 16.15 12.95
C ASN A 407 16.07 16.75 12.19
N ILE A 408 15.26 17.54 12.90
CA ILE A 408 14.21 18.37 12.29
C ILE A 408 14.74 19.80 12.20
N VAL A 409 14.79 20.36 11.00
CA VAL A 409 15.26 21.72 10.76
C VAL A 409 14.17 22.48 10.00
N ASN A 410 13.73 23.60 10.55
CA ASN A 410 12.65 24.43 9.97
C ASN A 410 11.39 23.64 9.58
N GLY A 411 11.01 22.67 10.42
CA GLY A 411 9.83 21.82 10.18
C GLY A 411 10.04 20.72 9.12
N VAL A 412 11.22 20.59 8.54
CA VAL A 412 11.59 19.51 7.61
C VAL A 412 12.24 18.38 8.40
N TYR A 413 11.67 17.20 8.31
CA TYR A 413 12.15 15.98 8.96
C TYR A 413 13.22 15.32 8.10
N HIS A 414 14.40 15.06 8.66
CA HIS A 414 15.47 14.37 7.95
C HIS A 414 15.42 12.87 8.24
N PHE A 415 15.32 12.06 7.20
CA PHE A 415 15.43 10.59 7.26
C PHE A 415 16.63 10.15 6.42
N ASP A 416 17.34 9.14 6.90
CA ASP A 416 18.49 8.57 6.22
C ASP A 416 18.21 7.10 5.92
N ILE A 417 18.13 6.75 4.64
CA ILE A 417 17.63 5.46 4.16
C ILE A 417 18.82 4.48 4.08
N LEU A 418 18.66 3.29 4.67
CA LEU A 418 19.68 2.25 4.58
C LEU A 418 19.72 1.66 3.16
N MET A 419 20.90 1.70 2.56
CA MET A 419 21.20 1.19 1.21
C MET A 419 22.25 0.09 1.29
N SER A 420 22.43 -0.65 0.19
CA SER A 420 23.40 -1.77 0.14
C SER A 420 24.83 -1.31 -0.10
N SER A 421 25.02 -0.15 -0.73
CA SER A 421 26.34 0.27 -1.17
C SER A 421 26.48 1.80 -1.26
N ARG A 422 27.74 2.25 -1.29
CA ARG A 422 28.09 3.65 -1.54
C ARG A 422 27.58 4.14 -2.88
N SER A 423 27.59 3.29 -3.90
CA SER A 423 27.09 3.62 -5.23
C SER A 423 25.60 3.95 -5.20
N GLU A 424 24.78 3.13 -4.52
CA GLU A 424 23.35 3.39 -4.32
C GLU A 424 23.10 4.69 -3.54
N CYS A 425 23.88 4.95 -2.48
CA CYS A 425 23.78 6.20 -1.73
C CYS A 425 24.09 7.41 -2.60
N ASN A 426 25.12 7.34 -3.45
CA ASN A 426 25.50 8.41 -4.35
C ASN A 426 24.43 8.64 -5.46
N ALA A 427 23.86 7.57 -6.00
CA ALA A 427 22.77 7.63 -6.98
C ALA A 427 21.48 8.21 -6.36
N TRP A 428 21.21 7.88 -5.09
CA TRP A 428 20.09 8.45 -4.35
C TRP A 428 20.27 9.96 -4.10
N GLY A 429 21.43 10.36 -3.57
CA GLY A 429 21.73 11.76 -3.23
C GLY A 429 20.78 12.31 -2.16
N LYS A 430 20.33 13.56 -2.35
CA LYS A 430 19.33 14.22 -1.49
C LYS A 430 18.01 14.31 -2.21
N LYS A 431 16.93 13.85 -1.59
CA LYS A 431 15.58 13.92 -2.11
C LYS A 431 14.68 14.70 -1.16
N TYR A 432 13.95 15.65 -1.68
CA TYR A 432 12.93 16.38 -0.94
C TYR A 432 11.55 15.83 -1.31
N GLY A 433 10.70 15.72 -0.32
CA GLY A 433 9.34 15.21 -0.47
C GLY A 433 8.59 15.30 0.84
N GLU A 434 7.76 14.33 1.10
CA GLU A 434 7.01 14.19 2.35
C GLU A 434 7.25 12.80 2.94
N ALA A 435 7.17 12.68 4.25
CA ALA A 435 7.09 11.42 4.94
C ALA A 435 5.73 11.29 5.62
N ILE A 436 5.09 10.13 5.51
CA ILE A 436 4.00 9.78 6.39
C ILE A 436 4.62 9.01 7.56
N ILE A 437 4.57 9.59 8.75
CA ILE A 437 5.05 8.97 9.97
C ILE A 437 3.89 8.19 10.56
N GLY A 438 3.97 6.86 10.54
CA GLY A 438 2.91 5.99 11.04
C GLY A 438 2.62 6.25 12.50
N ASP A 439 1.35 6.20 12.85
CA ASP A 439 0.85 6.34 14.22
C ASP A 439 1.08 5.09 15.09
N GLY A 440 1.93 4.18 14.61
CA GLY A 440 2.23 2.89 15.25
C GLY A 440 1.21 1.78 14.93
N THR A 441 0.28 2.01 13.99
CA THR A 441 -0.77 1.03 13.64
C THR A 441 -0.50 0.21 12.38
N GLY A 442 0.73 0.19 11.84
CA GLY A 442 1.02 -0.44 10.56
C GLY A 442 2.24 -1.36 10.52
N TYR A 443 1.98 -2.62 10.20
CA TYR A 443 2.81 -3.73 9.72
C TYR A 443 3.81 -4.41 10.67
N SER A 444 3.40 -5.61 11.10
CA SER A 444 4.30 -6.73 11.41
C SER A 444 3.89 -7.95 10.58
N SER A 445 4.76 -8.40 9.70
CA SER A 445 4.73 -9.78 9.20
C SER A 445 5.17 -10.71 10.35
N GLY A 446 4.23 -11.31 11.00
CA GLY A 446 4.40 -12.27 12.09
C GLY A 446 3.10 -12.40 12.85
N GLY A 447 2.46 -13.59 12.78
CA GLY A 447 1.17 -13.84 13.42
C GLY A 447 1.18 -13.39 14.89
N GLY A 448 0.39 -12.38 15.22
CA GLY A 448 0.26 -11.83 16.56
C GLY A 448 -0.55 -10.51 16.53
N ASN A 449 -1.12 -10.11 17.69
CA ASN A 449 -1.94 -8.92 17.78
C ASN A 449 -1.11 -7.65 17.99
N SER A 450 -0.59 -7.07 16.91
CA SER A 450 0.25 -5.87 16.92
C SER A 450 -0.44 -4.65 17.56
N ARG A 451 -1.77 -4.53 17.41
CA ARG A 451 -2.55 -3.45 18.04
C ARG A 451 -2.54 -3.54 19.56
N ALA A 452 -2.67 -4.75 20.12
CA ALA A 452 -2.58 -4.95 21.55
C ALA A 452 -1.21 -4.54 22.11
N VAL A 453 -0.14 -4.93 21.41
CA VAL A 453 1.24 -4.56 21.79
C VAL A 453 1.46 -3.05 21.73
N THR A 454 0.96 -2.38 20.72
CA THR A 454 1.06 -0.92 20.57
C THR A 454 0.33 -0.20 21.72
N LEU A 455 -0.88 -0.62 22.03
CA LEU A 455 -1.65 -0.08 23.16
C LEU A 455 -0.93 -0.31 24.49
N ALA A 456 -0.37 -1.48 24.72
CA ALA A 456 0.41 -1.75 25.91
C ALA A 456 1.67 -0.87 25.99
N LYS A 457 2.42 -0.75 24.90
CA LYS A 457 3.64 0.09 24.82
C LYS A 457 3.36 1.58 25.02
N SER A 458 2.19 2.07 24.64
CA SER A 458 1.81 3.47 24.93
C SER A 458 1.61 3.76 26.41
N GLN A 459 1.59 2.74 27.27
CA GLN A 459 1.49 2.87 28.72
C GLN A 459 2.85 2.78 29.45
N LEU A 460 3.95 2.63 28.73
CA LEU A 460 5.30 2.60 29.33
C LEU A 460 5.56 3.82 30.22
N GLY A 461 6.23 3.58 31.35
CA GLY A 461 6.57 4.62 32.32
C GLY A 461 5.45 5.00 33.28
N LYS A 462 4.20 4.50 33.11
CA LYS A 462 3.10 4.76 34.03
C LYS A 462 3.26 3.95 35.31
N PRO A 463 2.94 4.58 36.47
CA PRO A 463 3.18 3.95 37.76
C PRO A 463 2.31 2.72 38.01
N TYR A 464 2.88 1.76 38.73
CA TYR A 464 2.12 0.64 39.26
C TYR A 464 1.23 1.11 40.42
N LYS A 465 -0.01 0.69 40.41
CA LYS A 465 -0.93 0.82 41.55
C LYS A 465 -1.82 -0.41 41.61
N TRP A 466 -1.82 -1.07 42.76
CA TRP A 466 -2.68 -2.25 42.98
C TRP A 466 -4.16 -1.93 42.73
N GLY A 467 -4.85 -2.81 41.99
CA GLY A 467 -6.25 -2.66 41.62
C GLY A 467 -6.52 -1.66 40.47
N ALA A 468 -5.50 -0.94 39.97
CA ALA A 468 -5.69 0.06 38.93
C ALA A 468 -5.79 -0.55 37.53
N THR A 469 -6.70 0.02 36.71
CA THR A 469 -7.00 -0.41 35.34
C THR A 469 -6.73 0.69 34.30
N GLY A 470 -5.93 1.68 34.63
CA GLY A 470 -5.60 2.81 33.74
C GLY A 470 -6.62 3.94 33.76
N PRO A 471 -6.39 4.99 32.97
CA PRO A 471 -5.21 5.22 32.11
C PRO A 471 -3.98 5.80 32.81
N SER A 472 -4.08 6.27 34.08
CA SER A 472 -3.00 6.96 34.80
C SER A 472 -2.03 6.02 35.54
N SER A 473 -2.51 4.83 35.94
CA SER A 473 -1.74 3.81 36.64
C SER A 473 -2.30 2.41 36.37
N PHE A 474 -1.51 1.37 36.60
CA PHE A 474 -1.90 -0.02 36.30
C PHE A 474 -1.40 -0.99 37.36
N ASP A 475 -2.17 -2.07 37.64
CA ASP A 475 -1.60 -3.32 38.09
C ASP A 475 -1.33 -4.26 36.91
N CYS A 476 -0.74 -5.43 37.13
CA CYS A 476 -0.32 -6.35 36.06
C CYS A 476 -1.48 -6.79 35.16
N SER A 477 -2.59 -7.27 35.73
CA SER A 477 -3.77 -7.70 34.99
C SER A 477 -4.63 -6.52 34.53
N GLY A 478 -4.56 -5.38 35.21
CA GLY A 478 -5.22 -4.16 34.84
C GLY A 478 -4.69 -3.52 33.55
N LEU A 479 -3.37 -3.67 33.29
CA LEU A 479 -2.78 -3.28 32.01
C LEU A 479 -3.38 -4.11 30.85
N ILE A 480 -3.45 -5.43 31.02
CA ILE A 480 -4.04 -6.34 30.02
C ILE A 480 -5.55 -6.05 29.84
N TYR A 481 -6.24 -5.85 30.94
CA TYR A 481 -7.66 -5.50 30.96
C TYR A 481 -7.95 -4.18 30.23
N TRP A 482 -7.13 -3.16 30.45
CA TRP A 482 -7.24 -1.88 29.76
C TRP A 482 -7.02 -2.02 28.26
N VAL A 483 -5.98 -2.76 27.85
CA VAL A 483 -5.70 -3.03 26.41
C VAL A 483 -6.90 -3.73 25.77
N ALA A 484 -7.44 -4.76 26.41
CA ALA A 484 -8.62 -5.46 25.92
C ALA A 484 -9.82 -4.52 25.70
N ARG A 485 -10.09 -3.64 26.66
CA ARG A 485 -11.16 -2.65 26.54
C ARG A 485 -10.96 -1.67 25.39
N GLN A 486 -9.72 -1.19 25.18
CA GLN A 486 -9.40 -0.33 24.02
C GLN A 486 -9.58 -1.06 22.66
N MET A 487 -9.58 -2.39 22.70
CA MET A 487 -9.84 -3.23 21.53
C MET A 487 -11.31 -3.68 21.42
N GLY A 488 -12.20 -3.19 22.30
CA GLY A 488 -13.61 -3.56 22.33
C GLY A 488 -13.86 -4.98 22.86
N LYS A 489 -12.89 -5.58 23.58
CA LYS A 489 -12.99 -6.94 24.13
C LYS A 489 -13.26 -6.90 25.62
N SER A 490 -14.09 -7.83 26.10
CA SER A 490 -14.33 -8.08 27.53
C SER A 490 -13.55 -9.32 27.95
N ILE A 491 -12.73 -9.17 28.99
CA ILE A 491 -11.93 -10.25 29.57
C ILE A 491 -12.04 -10.26 31.10
N PRO A 492 -11.68 -11.35 31.79
CA PRO A 492 -11.60 -11.38 33.24
C PRO A 492 -10.64 -10.33 33.82
N ARG A 493 -10.93 -9.90 35.06
CA ARG A 493 -10.15 -8.81 35.69
C ARG A 493 -8.80 -9.27 36.27
N THR A 494 -8.74 -10.45 36.84
CA THR A 494 -7.56 -10.90 37.61
C THR A 494 -6.62 -11.77 36.77
N SER A 495 -5.31 -11.72 37.10
CA SER A 495 -4.32 -12.55 36.40
C SER A 495 -4.62 -14.05 36.50
N LYS A 496 -5.19 -14.51 37.63
CA LYS A 496 -5.59 -15.89 37.84
C LYS A 496 -6.71 -16.33 36.87
N GLU A 497 -7.72 -15.50 36.68
CA GLU A 497 -8.80 -15.77 35.73
C GLU A 497 -8.32 -15.66 34.29
N GLN A 498 -7.53 -14.63 33.98
CA GLN A 498 -6.95 -14.42 32.65
C GLN A 498 -6.08 -15.58 32.21
N SER A 499 -5.37 -16.25 33.14
CA SER A 499 -4.52 -17.41 32.84
C SER A 499 -5.29 -18.65 32.38
N ASN A 500 -6.60 -18.67 32.57
CA ASN A 500 -7.52 -19.72 32.15
C ASN A 500 -8.44 -19.27 30.99
N TYR A 501 -8.29 -18.04 30.53
CA TYR A 501 -9.15 -17.42 29.51
C TYR A 501 -8.49 -17.45 28.13
N GLY A 502 -9.26 -17.78 27.08
CA GLY A 502 -8.79 -17.81 25.70
C GLY A 502 -7.99 -19.07 25.33
N GLN A 503 -7.37 -19.04 24.17
CA GLN A 503 -6.63 -20.16 23.59
C GLN A 503 -5.30 -20.38 24.31
N SER A 504 -4.96 -21.63 24.65
CA SER A 504 -3.65 -21.98 25.20
C SER A 504 -2.56 -21.86 24.12
N VAL A 505 -1.41 -21.30 24.50
CA VAL A 505 -0.26 -21.11 23.63
C VAL A 505 0.97 -21.75 24.27
N SER A 506 1.70 -22.56 23.51
CA SER A 506 2.97 -23.11 23.98
C SER A 506 4.06 -22.02 24.01
N LYS A 507 5.03 -22.16 24.90
CA LYS A 507 6.12 -21.16 25.06
C LYS A 507 6.91 -20.92 23.77
N ASN A 508 7.05 -21.96 22.93
CA ASN A 508 7.76 -21.89 21.66
C ASN A 508 6.92 -21.30 20.51
N ALA A 509 5.61 -21.15 20.70
CA ALA A 509 4.68 -20.60 19.72
C ALA A 509 4.16 -19.19 20.11
N LEU A 510 4.85 -18.51 21.02
CA LEU A 510 4.48 -17.18 21.48
C LEU A 510 4.56 -16.16 20.32
N GLN A 511 3.50 -15.38 20.19
CA GLN A 511 3.39 -14.29 19.24
C GLN A 511 3.15 -12.96 19.98
N PRO A 512 3.58 -11.82 19.42
CA PRO A 512 3.29 -10.51 19.99
C PRO A 512 1.77 -10.34 20.26
N GLY A 513 1.42 -9.92 21.49
CA GLY A 513 0.03 -9.81 21.95
C GLY A 513 -0.44 -11.00 22.79
N ASP A 514 0.29 -12.12 22.83
CA ASP A 514 0.00 -13.21 23.76
C ASP A 514 0.25 -12.79 25.20
N CYS A 515 -0.64 -13.18 26.09
CA CYS A 515 -0.47 -12.92 27.51
C CYS A 515 0.32 -14.05 28.17
N VAL A 516 1.41 -13.72 28.84
CA VAL A 516 2.29 -14.66 29.55
C VAL A 516 2.05 -14.54 31.05
N PHE A 517 1.87 -15.67 31.71
CA PHE A 517 1.50 -15.77 33.12
C PHE A 517 2.59 -16.41 33.94
N PHE A 518 2.69 -15.94 35.20
CA PHE A 518 3.72 -16.37 36.14
C PHE A 518 3.06 -16.84 37.44
N ALA A 519 3.52 -17.97 37.96
CA ALA A 519 2.95 -18.61 39.13
C ALA A 519 4.01 -19.01 40.17
N ASN A 520 3.61 -19.06 41.41
CA ASN A 520 4.36 -19.63 42.52
C ASN A 520 3.51 -20.71 43.24
N LYS A 521 3.96 -21.15 44.41
CA LYS A 521 3.25 -22.16 45.22
C LYS A 521 1.80 -21.78 45.58
N ASN A 522 1.45 -20.51 45.51
CA ASN A 522 0.12 -19.98 45.81
C ASN A 522 -0.74 -19.77 44.55
N GLY A 523 -0.24 -20.14 43.38
CA GLY A 523 -0.92 -20.00 42.10
C GLY A 523 -0.42 -18.82 41.25
N VAL A 524 -1.21 -18.48 40.21
CA VAL A 524 -0.84 -17.36 39.28
C VAL A 524 -0.95 -16.02 40.00
N HIS A 525 0.15 -15.30 40.00
CA HIS A 525 0.27 -14.02 40.71
C HIS A 525 0.65 -12.84 39.81
N HIS A 526 1.04 -13.08 38.53
CA HIS A 526 1.46 -12.03 37.64
C HIS A 526 1.14 -12.36 36.18
N VAL A 527 1.00 -11.29 35.36
CA VAL A 527 0.78 -11.37 33.91
C VAL A 527 1.50 -10.23 33.21
N GLY A 528 1.94 -10.50 32.00
CA GLY A 528 2.40 -9.50 31.05
C GLY A 528 2.03 -9.90 29.62
N MET A 529 2.26 -9.01 28.69
CA MET A 529 2.00 -9.26 27.26
C MET A 529 3.32 -9.48 26.53
N TYR A 530 3.46 -10.57 25.82
CA TYR A 530 4.61 -10.84 24.99
C TYR A 530 4.68 -9.81 23.84
N VAL A 531 5.85 -9.21 23.62
CA VAL A 531 6.06 -8.14 22.65
C VAL A 531 7.02 -8.52 21.52
N GLY A 532 7.42 -9.81 21.48
CA GLY A 532 8.41 -10.34 20.53
C GLY A 532 9.81 -10.44 21.13
N ASN A 533 10.70 -11.11 20.42
CA ASN A 533 12.15 -11.23 20.74
C ASN A 533 12.47 -11.72 22.17
N GLY A 534 11.61 -12.55 22.74
CA GLY A 534 11.80 -13.04 24.11
C GLY A 534 11.49 -12.01 25.21
N GLU A 535 10.76 -10.94 24.89
CA GLU A 535 10.43 -9.85 25.79
C GLU A 535 8.91 -9.73 26.04
N PHE A 536 8.56 -9.20 27.21
CA PHE A 536 7.17 -8.94 27.57
C PHE A 536 7.01 -7.60 28.30
N ILE A 537 5.89 -6.92 28.09
CA ILE A 537 5.52 -5.69 28.77
C ILE A 537 4.59 -5.99 29.95
N HIS A 538 4.82 -5.36 31.08
CA HIS A 538 4.05 -5.59 32.30
C HIS A 538 4.09 -4.38 33.25
N ALA A 539 3.17 -4.32 34.19
CA ALA A 539 3.26 -3.48 35.39
C ALA A 539 3.75 -4.36 36.55
N PRO A 540 5.01 -4.24 37.02
CA PRO A 540 5.66 -5.25 37.83
C PRO A 540 5.15 -5.37 39.27
N LYS A 541 5.27 -4.28 40.05
CA LYS A 541 4.99 -4.20 41.50
C LYS A 541 4.90 -2.74 41.97
N SER A 542 4.47 -2.54 43.20
CA SER A 542 4.46 -1.22 43.85
C SER A 542 5.84 -0.53 43.78
N ASN A 543 5.82 0.78 43.59
CA ASN A 543 7.00 1.63 43.41
C ASN A 543 7.80 1.34 42.11
N ASP A 544 7.18 0.70 41.13
CA ASP A 544 7.73 0.46 39.81
C ASP A 544 6.77 1.02 38.75
N VAL A 545 7.20 0.98 37.47
CA VAL A 545 6.41 1.50 36.34
C VAL A 545 6.15 0.41 35.32
N VAL A 546 5.21 0.62 34.43
CA VAL A 546 5.02 -0.22 33.24
C VAL A 546 6.29 -0.21 32.42
N ARG A 547 6.86 -1.40 32.20
CA ARG A 547 8.13 -1.58 31.50
C ARG A 547 8.21 -2.89 30.73
N ILE A 548 9.21 -3.02 29.88
CA ILE A 548 9.54 -4.25 29.16
C ILE A 548 10.62 -5.01 29.92
N SER A 549 10.48 -6.31 30.00
CA SER A 549 11.44 -7.23 30.64
C SER A 549 11.68 -8.47 29.78
N LYS A 550 12.84 -9.11 29.93
CA LYS A 550 13.14 -10.36 29.22
C LYS A 550 12.38 -11.52 29.85
N LEU A 551 11.73 -12.34 29.03
CA LEU A 551 11.01 -13.53 29.50
C LEU A 551 11.98 -14.56 30.11
N SER A 552 13.23 -14.60 29.63
CA SER A 552 14.29 -15.47 30.16
C SER A 552 14.73 -15.12 31.59
N SER A 553 14.47 -13.88 32.04
CA SER A 553 14.78 -13.47 33.43
C SER A 553 13.76 -13.97 34.46
N ARG A 554 12.71 -14.69 34.02
CA ARG A 554 11.60 -15.17 34.84
C ARG A 554 11.65 -16.70 34.96
N GLY A 555 12.01 -17.19 36.14
CA GLY A 555 12.03 -18.62 36.48
C GLY A 555 10.64 -19.19 36.83
N ASP A 556 9.64 -18.33 37.04
CA ASP A 556 8.28 -18.64 37.47
C ASP A 556 7.23 -18.63 36.33
N TYR A 557 7.68 -18.75 35.05
CA TYR A 557 6.78 -18.86 33.91
C TYR A 557 5.84 -20.04 34.07
N HIS A 558 4.53 -19.80 33.93
CA HIS A 558 3.49 -20.79 34.12
C HIS A 558 2.85 -21.24 32.79
N ASN A 559 2.17 -20.35 32.10
CA ASN A 559 1.54 -20.62 30.81
C ASN A 559 1.40 -19.34 29.97
N ALA A 560 0.83 -19.49 28.77
CA ALA A 560 0.44 -18.35 27.95
C ALA A 560 -0.94 -18.56 27.31
N ARG A 561 -1.61 -17.46 27.05
CA ARG A 561 -2.96 -17.40 26.45
C ARG A 561 -3.04 -16.36 25.35
N ARG A 562 -3.81 -16.68 24.30
CA ARG A 562 -4.16 -15.77 23.20
C ARG A 562 -5.63 -15.45 23.26
N PHE A 563 -5.95 -14.18 23.52
CA PHE A 563 -7.32 -13.69 23.61
C PHE A 563 -7.47 -12.19 23.19
N LEU A 564 -6.38 -11.52 22.92
CA LEU A 564 -6.35 -10.12 22.47
C LEU A 564 -6.33 -10.02 20.94
#